data_72795ba317095fd3920c805451020246
#
_entry.id   72795ba317095fd3920c805451020246
#
_cell.length_a   1.000
_cell.length_b   1.000
_cell.length_c   1.000
_cell.angle_alpha   90.00
_cell.angle_beta   90.00
_cell.angle_gamma   90.00
#
_symmetry.space_group_name_H-M   'P 1'
#
loop_
_entity.id
_entity.type
_entity.pdbx_description
1 polymer ?
#
loop_
_entity_poly.entity_id
_entity_poly.type
_entity_poly.pdbx_seq_one_letter_code
_entity_poly.pdbx_strand_id
1 'polypeptide(L)'
;PDNARYAYDVHLLLLDRAGDILSPYLPSDVTVHVNREIENLHRGFRGVRALLLTGHIWLALGSLLRMLMSKISRAWAGRWLAYLMPRFTDLTFDLIVDYGGQQQLYYMVDKLDGKKKITFFHNDYSKWPYYYAADKLYYPKVDQILSISQTCVDVLKAYFPECKDKISVMQNISSPILITKQADEVVDVPQAPLLLVSLGHIMRRKGTDFSIEAAKILRAKGVDFRWLLVGKVIENDLINRIKQESLDEYFIFLGIRPNPYPYIKAADLYVHPSRFEGKSIALDEAKILCKPIIVTNFSTVHDQFEDRVNASICEMNGVALADAIIELAANKELRQSYVAYLNANIVDNSSEVEKLYTFID
;
A
#
# COMPACT_ATOMS: atom_id res chain seq x y z
N PRO A 1 2.53 25.95 9.56
CA PRO A 1 1.23 25.48 9.17
C PRO A 1 0.31 25.63 10.37
N ASP A 2 -0.71 26.49 10.22
CA ASP A 2 -1.64 26.86 11.28
C ASP A 2 -2.54 25.66 11.64
N ASN A 3 -2.07 24.83 12.57
CA ASN A 3 -2.88 23.76 13.20
C ASN A 3 -3.95 24.32 14.16
N ALA A 4 -4.22 25.62 14.13
CA ALA A 4 -5.15 26.26 15.05
C ALA A 4 -6.63 26.15 14.62
N ARG A 5 -6.96 25.58 13.45
CA ARG A 5 -8.35 25.56 12.99
C ARG A 5 -9.19 24.42 13.56
N TYR A 6 -8.60 23.27 13.91
CA TYR A 6 -9.36 22.12 14.38
C TYR A 6 -8.56 21.34 15.42
N ALA A 7 -8.87 21.51 16.70
CA ALA A 7 -8.37 20.64 17.76
C ALA A 7 -9.28 19.40 17.82
N TYR A 8 -8.89 18.32 17.12
CA TYR A 8 -9.58 17.04 17.20
C TYR A 8 -8.90 16.13 18.23
N ASP A 9 -9.70 15.42 19.02
CA ASP A 9 -9.23 14.31 19.84
C ASP A 9 -9.12 13.06 18.95
N VAL A 10 -7.90 12.70 18.56
CA VAL A 10 -7.62 11.65 17.59
C VAL A 10 -7.31 10.35 18.28
N HIS A 11 -8.13 9.32 18.00
CA HIS A 11 -7.98 7.97 18.50
C HIS A 11 -7.57 7.00 17.38
N LEU A 12 -6.49 6.26 17.58
CA LEU A 12 -6.01 5.24 16.66
C LEU A 12 -6.23 3.84 17.25
N LEU A 13 -7.07 3.04 16.61
CA LEU A 13 -7.34 1.65 17.00
C LEU A 13 -6.44 0.70 16.19
N LEU A 14 -5.42 0.13 16.84
CA LEU A 14 -4.49 -0.80 16.19
C LEU A 14 -4.96 -2.24 16.39
N LEU A 15 -5.27 -2.92 15.29
CA LEU A 15 -5.73 -4.32 15.29
C LEU A 15 -4.59 -5.32 15.46
N ASP A 16 -3.39 -5.01 15.01
CA ASP A 16 -2.17 -5.81 15.23
C ASP A 16 -0.93 -4.92 15.19
N ARG A 17 -0.07 -5.06 16.19
CA ARG A 17 1.23 -4.36 16.27
C ARG A 17 2.40 -5.19 15.75
N ALA A 18 2.15 -6.38 15.22
CA ALA A 18 3.24 -7.21 14.69
C ALA A 18 3.89 -6.53 13.48
N GLY A 19 5.14 -6.13 13.66
CA GLY A 19 5.91 -5.42 12.63
C GLY A 19 5.59 -3.93 12.53
N ASP A 20 5.00 -3.35 13.57
CA ASP A 20 4.79 -1.92 13.67
C ASP A 20 6.13 -1.17 13.78
N ILE A 21 6.43 -0.43 12.71
CA ILE A 21 7.64 0.40 12.59
C ILE A 21 7.29 1.89 12.53
N LEU A 22 6.00 2.23 12.53
CA LEU A 22 5.52 3.59 12.35
C LEU A 22 5.06 4.26 13.66
N SER A 23 4.74 3.49 14.71
CA SER A 23 4.33 4.04 16.01
C SER A 23 5.28 5.11 16.57
N PRO A 24 6.62 5.02 16.39
CA PRO A 24 7.53 6.09 16.86
C PRO A 24 7.34 7.43 16.14
N TYR A 25 6.66 7.45 15.01
CA TYR A 25 6.40 8.66 14.22
C TYR A 25 5.01 9.25 14.47
N LEU A 26 4.19 8.62 15.32
CA LEU A 26 2.88 9.17 15.66
C LEU A 26 3.05 10.44 16.53
N PRO A 27 2.22 11.47 16.28
CA PRO A 27 2.13 12.63 17.16
C PRO A 27 1.78 12.22 18.60
N SER A 28 2.31 12.94 19.57
CA SER A 28 2.14 12.62 21.00
C SER A 28 0.73 12.84 21.54
N ASP A 29 -0.09 13.58 20.82
CA ASP A 29 -1.48 13.89 21.11
C ASP A 29 -2.48 12.85 20.54
N VAL A 30 -2.01 11.83 19.85
CA VAL A 30 -2.84 10.73 19.36
C VAL A 30 -3.01 9.66 20.44
N THR A 31 -4.26 9.37 20.82
CA THR A 31 -4.57 8.28 21.75
C THR A 31 -4.58 6.94 21.03
N VAL A 32 -3.64 6.07 21.38
CA VAL A 32 -3.52 4.74 20.74
C VAL A 32 -4.20 3.67 21.58
N HIS A 33 -5.20 3.00 21.00
CA HIS A 33 -5.89 1.86 21.60
C HIS A 33 -5.35 0.55 21.05
N VAL A 34 -5.03 -0.38 21.96
CA VAL A 34 -4.54 -1.72 21.65
C VAL A 34 -5.30 -2.75 22.45
N ASN A 35 -5.66 -3.84 21.85
CA ASN A 35 -6.34 -4.96 22.52
C ASN A 35 -5.63 -6.28 22.17
N ARG A 36 -5.13 -6.99 23.21
CA ARG A 36 -4.33 -8.22 23.03
C ARG A 36 -5.16 -9.38 22.47
N GLU A 37 -6.44 -9.48 22.79
CA GLU A 37 -7.33 -10.52 22.26
C GLU A 37 -7.49 -10.31 20.74
N ILE A 38 -7.72 -9.06 20.32
CA ILE A 38 -7.84 -8.70 18.90
C ILE A 38 -6.53 -9.00 18.16
N GLU A 39 -5.38 -8.61 18.70
CA GLU A 39 -4.07 -8.95 18.12
C GLU A 39 -3.93 -10.48 17.93
N ASN A 40 -4.28 -11.26 18.95
CA ASN A 40 -4.17 -12.72 18.91
C ASN A 40 -5.13 -13.34 17.86
N LEU A 41 -6.32 -12.79 17.66
CA LEU A 41 -7.24 -13.24 16.62
C LEU A 41 -6.66 -13.10 15.20
N HIS A 42 -5.74 -12.15 14.97
CA HIS A 42 -5.08 -11.95 13.68
C HIS A 42 -3.85 -12.86 13.46
N ARG A 43 -3.25 -13.45 14.53
CA ARG A 43 -1.96 -14.15 14.50
C ARG A 43 -2.03 -15.64 14.18
N GLY A 44 -3.15 -16.15 13.63
CA GLY A 44 -3.31 -17.54 13.22
C GLY A 44 -3.05 -18.52 14.37
N PHE A 45 -2.34 -19.63 14.13
CA PHE A 45 -2.08 -20.65 15.17
C PHE A 45 -1.29 -20.13 16.39
N ARG A 46 -0.40 -19.15 16.20
CA ARG A 46 0.31 -18.50 17.33
C ARG A 46 -0.67 -17.75 18.23
N GLY A 47 -1.63 -17.07 17.63
CA GLY A 47 -2.69 -16.37 18.35
C GLY A 47 -3.64 -17.33 19.06
N VAL A 48 -4.03 -18.44 18.43
CA VAL A 48 -4.84 -19.49 19.07
C VAL A 48 -4.15 -20.01 20.33
N ARG A 49 -2.87 -20.34 20.26
CA ARG A 49 -2.08 -20.77 21.44
C ARG A 49 -2.06 -19.70 22.52
N ALA A 50 -1.86 -18.44 22.16
CA ALA A 50 -1.85 -17.34 23.14
C ALA A 50 -3.21 -17.17 23.82
N LEU A 51 -4.31 -17.24 23.07
CA LEU A 51 -5.69 -17.16 23.61
C LEU A 51 -5.97 -18.32 24.57
N LEU A 52 -5.55 -19.55 24.27
CA LEU A 52 -5.70 -20.71 25.18
C LEU A 52 -4.92 -20.50 26.46
N LEU A 53 -3.67 -20.03 26.40
CA LEU A 53 -2.83 -19.79 27.57
C LEU A 53 -3.36 -18.67 28.49
N THR A 54 -4.13 -17.74 27.92
CA THR A 54 -4.77 -16.63 28.67
C THR A 54 -6.21 -16.93 29.08
N GLY A 55 -6.71 -18.16 28.88
CA GLY A 55 -8.05 -18.57 29.30
C GLY A 55 -9.18 -18.19 28.35
N HIS A 56 -8.87 -17.56 27.17
CA HIS A 56 -9.88 -17.16 26.19
C HIS A 56 -10.25 -18.30 25.23
N ILE A 57 -10.76 -19.41 25.79
CA ILE A 57 -11.03 -20.66 25.05
C ILE A 57 -12.00 -20.44 23.89
N TRP A 58 -13.07 -19.66 24.09
CA TRP A 58 -14.07 -19.38 23.04
C TRP A 58 -13.48 -18.62 21.87
N LEU A 59 -12.60 -17.64 22.13
CA LEU A 59 -11.92 -16.88 21.05
C LEU A 59 -10.95 -17.79 20.30
N ALA A 60 -10.26 -18.70 20.99
CA ALA A 60 -9.37 -19.67 20.38
C ALA A 60 -10.13 -20.63 19.45
N LEU A 61 -11.24 -21.20 19.90
CA LEU A 61 -12.10 -22.07 19.08
C LEU A 61 -12.71 -21.32 17.90
N GLY A 62 -13.20 -20.10 18.13
CA GLY A 62 -13.69 -19.22 17.08
C GLY A 62 -12.64 -18.86 16.03
N SER A 63 -11.37 -18.66 16.44
CA SER A 63 -10.26 -18.42 15.54
C SER A 63 -9.91 -19.66 14.69
N LEU A 64 -9.99 -20.87 15.25
CA LEU A 64 -9.83 -22.12 14.49
C LEU A 64 -10.95 -22.26 13.44
N LEU A 65 -12.21 -22.03 13.85
CA LEU A 65 -13.35 -22.04 12.92
C LEU A 65 -13.16 -21.03 11.79
N ARG A 66 -12.70 -19.81 12.11
CA ARG A 66 -12.38 -18.78 11.09
C ARG A 66 -11.38 -19.29 10.06
N MET A 67 -10.32 -19.97 10.51
CA MET A 67 -9.30 -20.50 9.60
C MET A 67 -9.89 -21.59 8.66
N LEU A 68 -10.81 -22.40 9.13
CA LEU A 68 -11.55 -23.34 8.29
C LEU A 68 -12.47 -22.61 7.31
N MET A 69 -13.25 -21.65 7.80
CA MET A 69 -14.15 -20.82 6.98
C MET A 69 -13.39 -20.08 5.87
N SER A 70 -12.17 -19.61 6.13
CA SER A 70 -11.37 -18.87 5.15
C SER A 70 -10.99 -19.69 3.90
N LYS A 71 -11.02 -21.03 4.00
CA LYS A 71 -10.82 -21.95 2.86
C LYS A 71 -12.05 -22.03 1.97
N ILE A 72 -13.23 -21.72 2.49
CA ILE A 72 -14.51 -21.76 1.79
C ILE A 72 -14.91 -20.37 1.30
N SER A 73 -14.87 -19.39 2.18
CA SER A 73 -15.24 -17.99 1.89
C SER A 73 -14.49 -17.00 2.76
N ARG A 74 -13.70 -16.14 2.13
CA ARG A 74 -13.00 -15.06 2.81
C ARG A 74 -13.99 -14.02 3.39
N ALA A 75 -15.08 -13.76 2.68
CA ALA A 75 -16.11 -12.82 3.11
C ALA A 75 -16.73 -13.23 4.47
N TRP A 76 -17.18 -14.47 4.57
CA TRP A 76 -17.78 -14.97 5.82
C TRP A 76 -16.76 -15.15 6.93
N ALA A 77 -15.52 -15.57 6.60
CA ALA A 77 -14.43 -15.63 7.58
C ALA A 77 -14.06 -14.24 8.14
N GLY A 78 -14.05 -13.21 7.29
CA GLY A 78 -13.83 -11.82 7.72
C GLY A 78 -14.94 -11.29 8.62
N ARG A 79 -16.20 -11.56 8.28
CA ARG A 79 -17.35 -11.21 9.12
C ARG A 79 -17.31 -11.94 10.47
N TRP A 80 -16.97 -13.23 10.45
CA TRP A 80 -16.82 -14.02 11.67
C TRP A 80 -15.70 -13.47 12.56
N LEU A 81 -14.59 -13.06 11.99
CA LEU A 81 -13.51 -12.40 12.73
C LEU A 81 -13.99 -11.11 13.39
N ALA A 82 -14.69 -10.25 12.67
CA ALA A 82 -15.26 -9.02 13.22
C ALA A 82 -16.22 -9.30 14.38
N TYR A 83 -17.04 -10.36 14.28
CA TYR A 83 -17.93 -10.80 15.36
C TYR A 83 -17.16 -11.23 16.62
N LEU A 84 -16.06 -11.98 16.46
CA LEU A 84 -15.24 -12.47 17.57
C LEU A 84 -14.48 -11.36 18.29
N MET A 85 -14.11 -10.29 17.58
CA MET A 85 -13.33 -9.19 18.18
C MET A 85 -14.13 -8.50 19.29
N PRO A 86 -13.57 -8.37 20.52
CA PRO A 86 -14.17 -7.56 21.57
C PRO A 86 -14.21 -6.09 21.19
N ARG A 87 -15.02 -5.29 21.88
CA ARG A 87 -15.01 -3.84 21.70
C ARG A 87 -13.66 -3.26 22.16
N PHE A 88 -13.12 -2.30 21.41
CA PHE A 88 -11.92 -1.56 21.81
C PHE A 88 -12.22 -0.55 22.92
N THR A 89 -13.40 0.08 22.85
CA THR A 89 -13.80 1.18 23.71
C THR A 89 -15.32 1.32 23.70
N ASP A 90 -15.85 1.90 24.74
CA ASP A 90 -17.26 2.30 24.85
C ASP A 90 -17.47 3.80 24.51
N LEU A 91 -16.43 4.47 24.03
CA LEU A 91 -16.52 5.85 23.56
C LEU A 91 -17.39 5.94 22.31
N THR A 92 -18.07 7.06 22.17
CA THR A 92 -18.78 7.45 20.95
C THR A 92 -17.99 8.52 20.24
N PHE A 93 -17.80 8.36 18.94
CA PHE A 93 -17.00 9.26 18.11
C PHE A 93 -17.92 10.09 17.20
N ASP A 94 -17.50 11.32 16.87
CA ASP A 94 -18.19 12.10 15.85
C ASP A 94 -17.96 11.51 14.45
N LEU A 95 -16.73 11.07 14.18
CA LEU A 95 -16.34 10.40 12.94
C LEU A 95 -15.51 9.17 13.23
N ILE A 96 -15.83 8.04 12.59
CA ILE A 96 -14.99 6.85 12.55
C ILE A 96 -14.57 6.60 11.11
N VAL A 97 -13.26 6.48 10.90
CA VAL A 97 -12.67 6.18 9.60
C VAL A 97 -12.05 4.78 9.63
N ASP A 98 -12.60 3.87 8.86
CA ASP A 98 -11.98 2.60 8.57
C ASP A 98 -11.04 2.76 7.37
N TYR A 99 -9.75 2.63 7.62
CA TYR A 99 -8.71 2.74 6.59
C TYR A 99 -8.31 1.39 5.98
N GLY A 100 -8.75 0.27 6.53
CA GLY A 100 -8.36 -1.08 6.10
C GLY A 100 -9.37 -1.81 5.23
N GLY A 101 -10.63 -1.46 5.31
CA GLY A 101 -11.72 -2.16 4.61
C GLY A 101 -12.02 -3.57 5.16
N GLN A 102 -12.94 -4.29 4.54
CA GLN A 102 -13.30 -5.69 4.83
C GLN A 102 -13.61 -5.94 6.30
N GLN A 103 -12.84 -6.79 7.00
CA GLN A 103 -13.12 -7.14 8.39
C GLN A 103 -13.07 -5.93 9.34
N GLN A 104 -12.28 -4.90 9.03
CA GLN A 104 -12.24 -3.65 9.77
C GLN A 104 -13.55 -2.87 9.59
N LEU A 105 -14.05 -2.78 8.37
CA LEU A 105 -15.36 -2.23 8.05
C LEU A 105 -16.47 -2.93 8.84
N TYR A 106 -16.49 -4.27 8.84
CA TYR A 106 -17.54 -5.04 9.53
C TYR A 106 -17.47 -4.80 11.04
N TYR A 107 -16.24 -4.77 11.59
CA TYR A 107 -16.01 -4.45 12.99
C TYR A 107 -16.48 -3.03 13.35
N MET A 108 -16.11 -2.04 12.55
CA MET A 108 -16.52 -0.65 12.73
C MET A 108 -18.05 -0.52 12.77
N VAL A 109 -18.73 -1.15 11.82
CA VAL A 109 -20.21 -1.07 11.72
C VAL A 109 -20.88 -1.76 12.90
N ASP A 110 -20.41 -2.95 13.30
CA ASP A 110 -21.10 -3.80 14.26
C ASP A 110 -20.71 -3.52 15.73
N LYS A 111 -19.53 -2.91 15.99
CA LYS A 111 -18.93 -2.83 17.33
C LYS A 111 -18.59 -1.42 17.82
N LEU A 112 -18.46 -0.44 16.94
CA LEU A 112 -18.06 0.91 17.34
C LEU A 112 -19.25 1.87 17.23
N ASP A 113 -19.36 2.79 18.19
CA ASP A 113 -20.38 3.82 18.22
C ASP A 113 -19.82 5.12 17.65
N GLY A 114 -20.44 5.63 16.59
CA GLY A 114 -20.06 6.86 15.92
C GLY A 114 -21.19 7.49 15.15
N LYS A 115 -21.24 8.82 15.12
CA LYS A 115 -22.28 9.59 14.40
C LYS A 115 -22.13 9.40 12.88
N LYS A 116 -20.89 9.36 12.40
CA LYS A 116 -20.54 9.14 11.00
C LYS A 116 -19.52 8.01 10.87
N LYS A 117 -19.67 7.18 9.87
CA LYS A 117 -18.80 6.04 9.57
C LYS A 117 -18.38 6.06 8.12
N ILE A 118 -17.07 6.12 7.88
CA ILE A 118 -16.46 6.16 6.55
C ILE A 118 -15.55 4.95 6.38
N THR A 119 -15.53 4.35 5.20
CA THR A 119 -14.60 3.27 4.88
C THR A 119 -13.80 3.56 3.62
N PHE A 120 -12.57 3.09 3.58
CA PHE A 120 -11.70 3.14 2.42
C PHE A 120 -11.60 1.80 1.71
N PHE A 121 -11.47 1.84 0.40
CA PHE A 121 -11.05 0.71 -0.40
C PHE A 121 -9.86 1.10 -1.31
N HIS A 122 -8.68 0.54 -1.05
CA HIS A 122 -7.40 0.99 -1.60
C HIS A 122 -6.93 0.25 -2.86
N ASN A 123 -7.82 -0.51 -3.54
CA ASN A 123 -7.43 -1.30 -4.70
C ASN A 123 -8.51 -1.27 -5.80
N ASP A 124 -8.16 -1.80 -6.97
CA ASP A 124 -9.14 -2.15 -8.00
C ASP A 124 -10.00 -3.33 -7.52
N TYR A 125 -11.29 -3.07 -7.26
CA TYR A 125 -12.21 -4.08 -6.72
C TYR A 125 -12.40 -5.27 -7.68
N SER A 126 -12.29 -5.07 -8.98
CA SER A 126 -12.39 -6.15 -9.98
C SER A 126 -11.31 -7.23 -9.80
N LYS A 127 -10.16 -6.85 -9.23
CA LYS A 127 -9.04 -7.76 -8.93
C LYS A 127 -9.11 -8.35 -7.52
N TRP A 128 -10.03 -7.87 -6.67
CA TRP A 128 -10.14 -8.26 -5.27
C TRP A 128 -11.56 -8.51 -4.77
N PRO A 129 -12.42 -9.25 -5.52
CA PRO A 129 -13.83 -9.40 -5.19
C PRO A 129 -14.11 -10.46 -4.10
N TYR A 130 -13.08 -10.93 -3.39
CA TYR A 130 -13.18 -12.05 -2.44
C TYR A 130 -14.11 -11.80 -1.25
N TYR A 131 -14.43 -10.53 -0.98
CA TYR A 131 -15.27 -10.11 0.14
C TYR A 131 -16.65 -9.61 -0.29
N TYR A 132 -16.98 -9.67 -1.58
CA TYR A 132 -18.22 -9.11 -2.15
C TYR A 132 -19.48 -9.54 -1.40
N ALA A 133 -19.61 -10.84 -1.04
CA ALA A 133 -20.80 -11.34 -0.34
C ALA A 133 -21.06 -10.69 1.03
N ALA A 134 -20.01 -10.20 1.68
CA ALA A 134 -20.13 -9.46 2.93
C ALA A 134 -20.15 -7.93 2.68
N ASP A 135 -19.27 -7.41 1.80
CA ASP A 135 -19.19 -5.98 1.53
C ASP A 135 -20.53 -5.39 1.09
N LYS A 136 -21.29 -6.09 0.25
CA LYS A 136 -22.65 -5.69 -0.15
C LYS A 136 -23.64 -5.55 0.99
N LEU A 137 -23.39 -6.18 2.16
CA LEU A 137 -24.23 -6.06 3.35
C LEU A 137 -23.78 -4.90 4.26
N TYR A 138 -22.54 -4.46 4.12
CA TYR A 138 -21.95 -3.45 5.00
C TYR A 138 -21.78 -2.07 4.35
N TYR A 139 -21.47 -1.98 3.06
CA TYR A 139 -21.36 -0.71 2.35
C TYR A 139 -22.64 0.16 2.42
N PRO A 140 -23.87 -0.40 2.38
CA PRO A 140 -25.07 0.42 2.58
C PRO A 140 -25.16 1.06 3.96
N LYS A 141 -24.46 0.52 4.97
CA LYS A 141 -24.55 0.95 6.38
C LYS A 141 -23.55 2.04 6.77
N VAL A 142 -22.65 2.42 5.88
CA VAL A 142 -21.71 3.52 6.11
C VAL A 142 -22.19 4.80 5.42
N ASP A 143 -21.72 5.94 5.90
CA ASP A 143 -22.08 7.25 5.34
C ASP A 143 -21.35 7.51 4.04
N GLN A 144 -20.07 7.08 3.94
CA GLN A 144 -19.23 7.30 2.76
C GLN A 144 -18.28 6.12 2.51
N ILE A 145 -18.01 5.88 1.23
CA ILE A 145 -17.02 4.91 0.75
C ILE A 145 -16.01 5.69 -0.09
N LEU A 146 -14.75 5.67 0.34
CA LEU A 146 -13.68 6.41 -0.30
C LEU A 146 -12.75 5.44 -1.05
N SER A 147 -12.32 5.82 -2.22
CA SER A 147 -11.30 5.11 -2.97
C SER A 147 -10.27 6.08 -3.54
N ILE A 148 -9.12 5.56 -3.91
CA ILE A 148 -7.88 6.32 -4.07
C ILE A 148 -7.63 6.81 -5.50
N SER A 149 -8.48 6.43 -6.46
CA SER A 149 -8.44 6.93 -7.84
C SER A 149 -9.82 6.90 -8.48
N GLN A 150 -10.00 7.64 -9.59
CA GLN A 150 -11.26 7.65 -10.31
C GLN A 150 -11.59 6.28 -10.91
N THR A 151 -10.60 5.59 -11.48
CA THR A 151 -10.76 4.23 -12.01
C THR A 151 -11.26 3.26 -10.93
N CYS A 152 -10.71 3.34 -9.69
CA CYS A 152 -11.17 2.51 -8.57
C CYS A 152 -12.61 2.86 -8.15
N VAL A 153 -12.97 4.14 -8.15
CA VAL A 153 -14.35 4.62 -7.87
C VAL A 153 -15.34 4.08 -8.89
N ASP A 154 -15.01 4.15 -10.18
CA ASP A 154 -15.89 3.69 -11.26
C ASP A 154 -16.13 2.17 -11.16
N VAL A 155 -15.09 1.40 -10.86
CA VAL A 155 -15.21 -0.04 -10.58
C VAL A 155 -16.09 -0.29 -9.36
N LEU A 156 -15.88 0.41 -8.25
CA LEU A 156 -16.73 0.25 -7.05
C LEU A 156 -18.19 0.59 -7.33
N LYS A 157 -18.49 1.66 -8.07
CA LYS A 157 -19.86 2.02 -8.46
C LYS A 157 -20.52 0.96 -9.33
N ALA A 158 -19.75 0.28 -10.19
CA ALA A 158 -20.24 -0.83 -11.00
C ALA A 158 -20.59 -2.07 -10.15
N TYR A 159 -19.78 -2.36 -9.10
CA TYR A 159 -20.04 -3.49 -8.19
C TYR A 159 -21.14 -3.21 -7.16
N PHE A 160 -21.30 -1.95 -6.73
CA PHE A 160 -22.23 -1.51 -5.69
C PHE A 160 -23.09 -0.34 -6.16
N PRO A 161 -23.95 -0.55 -7.18
CA PRO A 161 -24.75 0.53 -7.78
C PRO A 161 -25.72 1.18 -6.78
N GLU A 162 -26.16 0.44 -5.75
CA GLU A 162 -26.99 0.95 -4.66
C GLU A 162 -26.26 1.95 -3.75
N CYS A 163 -24.93 1.95 -3.78
CA CYS A 163 -24.09 2.86 -2.99
C CYS A 163 -23.43 3.97 -3.84
N LYS A 164 -23.74 4.09 -5.12
CA LYS A 164 -23.03 4.97 -6.08
C LYS A 164 -22.86 6.41 -5.60
N ASP A 165 -23.89 6.95 -4.90
CA ASP A 165 -23.89 8.34 -4.43
C ASP A 165 -23.03 8.57 -3.18
N LYS A 166 -22.62 7.47 -2.52
CA LYS A 166 -21.71 7.47 -1.38
C LYS A 166 -20.25 7.14 -1.77
N ILE A 167 -19.97 6.87 -3.04
CA ILE A 167 -18.63 6.46 -3.48
C ILE A 167 -17.94 7.64 -4.14
N SER A 168 -16.82 8.08 -3.59
CA SER A 168 -16.03 9.19 -4.12
C SER A 168 -14.53 8.99 -3.99
N VAL A 169 -13.76 9.86 -4.66
CA VAL A 169 -12.30 9.82 -4.61
C VAL A 169 -11.78 10.59 -3.39
N MET A 170 -10.90 9.95 -2.64
CA MET A 170 -9.96 10.60 -1.73
C MET A 170 -8.59 9.94 -1.92
N GLN A 171 -7.62 10.69 -2.37
CA GLN A 171 -6.28 10.18 -2.62
C GLN A 171 -5.53 9.92 -1.31
N ASN A 172 -4.58 8.96 -1.33
CA ASN A 172 -3.63 8.82 -0.23
C ASN A 172 -2.79 10.09 -0.12
N ILE A 173 -2.54 10.53 1.11
CA ILE A 173 -1.79 11.76 1.35
C ILE A 173 -0.30 11.49 1.22
N SER A 174 0.38 12.28 0.40
CA SER A 174 1.83 12.31 0.25
C SER A 174 2.32 13.74 0.46
N SER A 175 3.20 13.95 1.45
CA SER A 175 3.72 15.27 1.80
C SER A 175 5.09 15.50 1.17
N PRO A 176 5.24 16.40 0.18
CA PRO A 176 6.54 16.73 -0.42
C PRO A 176 7.56 17.21 0.60
N ILE A 177 7.13 18.03 1.56
CA ILE A 177 8.01 18.58 2.61
C ILE A 177 8.62 17.44 3.44
N LEU A 178 7.79 16.49 3.88
CA LEU A 178 8.25 15.38 4.72
C LEU A 178 9.16 14.44 3.92
N ILE A 179 8.74 14.04 2.72
CA ILE A 179 9.46 13.09 1.86
C ILE A 179 10.83 13.66 1.47
N THR A 180 10.89 14.92 1.04
CA THR A 180 12.15 15.56 0.66
C THR A 180 13.10 15.68 1.85
N LYS A 181 12.59 16.09 3.02
CA LYS A 181 13.39 16.18 4.25
C LYS A 181 13.96 14.82 4.67
N GLN A 182 13.16 13.77 4.63
CA GLN A 182 13.59 12.42 5.01
C GLN A 182 14.54 11.80 3.96
N ALA A 183 14.45 12.20 2.70
CA ALA A 183 15.35 11.76 1.65
C ALA A 183 16.79 12.28 1.78
N ASP A 184 17.03 13.26 2.66
CA ASP A 184 18.37 13.79 2.94
C ASP A 184 19.18 12.95 3.95
N GLU A 185 18.55 11.91 4.51
CA GLU A 185 19.26 10.97 5.39
C GLU A 185 20.36 10.23 4.60
N VAL A 186 21.54 10.13 5.20
CA VAL A 186 22.67 9.45 4.58
C VAL A 186 22.49 7.94 4.72
N VAL A 187 22.52 7.24 3.59
CA VAL A 187 22.44 5.78 3.52
C VAL A 187 23.59 5.23 2.70
N ASP A 188 24.02 4.03 3.07
CA ASP A 188 25.00 3.28 2.29
C ASP A 188 24.28 2.58 1.11
N VAL A 189 24.70 2.90 -0.10
CA VAL A 189 24.24 2.27 -1.35
C VAL A 189 25.44 1.84 -2.20
N PRO A 190 25.31 0.74 -2.93
CA PRO A 190 26.41 0.26 -3.78
C PRO A 190 26.73 1.28 -4.85
N GLN A 191 28.01 1.40 -5.16
CA GLN A 191 28.48 2.13 -6.35
C GLN A 191 28.23 1.24 -7.59
N ALA A 192 27.50 1.75 -8.56
CA ALA A 192 27.24 1.06 -9.82
C ALA A 192 27.04 2.10 -10.95
N PRO A 193 27.38 1.76 -12.21
CA PRO A 193 27.10 2.64 -13.35
C PRO A 193 25.62 2.92 -13.57
N LEU A 194 24.75 2.00 -13.16
CA LEU A 194 23.29 2.15 -13.17
C LEU A 194 22.69 1.59 -11.87
N LEU A 195 22.12 2.46 -11.05
CA LEU A 195 21.45 2.09 -9.82
C LEU A 195 19.94 2.17 -10.00
N LEU A 196 19.28 1.01 -9.91
CA LEU A 196 17.85 0.86 -9.98
C LEU A 196 17.25 0.70 -8.58
N VAL A 197 16.03 1.18 -8.37
CA VAL A 197 15.28 0.95 -7.11
C VAL A 197 13.84 0.55 -7.38
N SER A 198 13.32 -0.38 -6.58
CA SER A 198 11.89 -0.74 -6.52
C SER A 198 11.43 -0.81 -5.09
N LEU A 199 10.28 -0.20 -4.79
CA LEU A 199 9.62 -0.28 -3.49
C LEU A 199 8.39 -1.19 -3.57
N GLY A 200 8.28 -2.09 -2.61
CA GLY A 200 7.16 -3.00 -2.46
C GLY A 200 7.57 -4.39 -1.99
N HIS A 201 6.59 -5.19 -1.61
CA HIS A 201 6.85 -6.57 -1.24
C HIS A 201 7.44 -7.37 -2.41
N ILE A 202 8.41 -8.24 -2.11
CA ILE A 202 9.01 -9.14 -3.09
C ILE A 202 8.04 -10.29 -3.35
N MET A 203 7.26 -10.16 -4.43
CA MET A 203 6.22 -11.10 -4.83
C MET A 203 5.81 -10.87 -6.29
N ARG A 204 5.20 -11.89 -6.92
CA ARG A 204 4.75 -11.81 -8.34
C ARG A 204 3.75 -10.71 -8.61
N ARG A 205 2.84 -10.43 -7.66
CA ARG A 205 1.90 -9.32 -7.80
C ARG A 205 2.61 -7.98 -8.03
N LYS A 206 3.75 -7.78 -7.37
CA LYS A 206 4.61 -6.59 -7.52
C LYS A 206 5.62 -6.71 -8.67
N GLY A 207 5.53 -7.77 -9.48
CA GLY A 207 6.32 -7.96 -10.69
C GLY A 207 7.78 -8.31 -10.47
N THR A 208 8.14 -8.84 -9.29
CA THR A 208 9.53 -9.25 -9.03
C THR A 208 10.03 -10.29 -10.04
N ASP A 209 9.16 -11.14 -10.55
CA ASP A 209 9.50 -12.10 -11.61
C ASP A 209 9.79 -11.41 -12.95
N PHE A 210 9.13 -10.31 -13.29
CA PHE A 210 9.50 -9.47 -14.45
C PHE A 210 10.86 -8.80 -14.23
N SER A 211 11.14 -8.34 -13.00
CA SER A 211 12.46 -7.79 -12.65
C SER A 211 13.58 -8.82 -12.84
N ILE A 212 13.34 -10.09 -12.46
CA ILE A 212 14.31 -11.18 -12.67
C ILE A 212 14.55 -11.43 -14.16
N GLU A 213 13.50 -11.47 -14.97
CA GLU A 213 13.62 -11.62 -16.43
C GLU A 213 14.35 -10.44 -17.07
N ALA A 214 14.02 -9.21 -16.68
CA ALA A 214 14.69 -8.01 -17.14
C ALA A 214 16.19 -8.02 -16.76
N ALA A 215 16.52 -8.39 -15.52
CA ALA A 215 17.91 -8.47 -15.05
C ALA A 215 18.75 -9.48 -15.87
N LYS A 216 18.18 -10.63 -16.26
CA LYS A 216 18.84 -11.58 -17.17
C LYS A 216 19.19 -10.95 -18.50
N ILE A 217 18.26 -10.20 -19.08
CA ILE A 217 18.44 -9.53 -20.37
C ILE A 217 19.50 -8.42 -20.25
N LEU A 218 19.41 -7.60 -19.20
CA LEU A 218 20.40 -6.54 -18.93
C LEU A 218 21.81 -7.12 -18.80
N ARG A 219 21.99 -8.19 -18.01
CA ARG A 219 23.26 -8.90 -17.88
C ARG A 219 23.75 -9.44 -19.23
N ALA A 220 22.87 -10.12 -19.99
CA ALA A 220 23.22 -10.67 -21.29
C ALA A 220 23.64 -9.61 -22.31
N LYS A 221 23.12 -8.39 -22.18
CA LYS A 221 23.51 -7.22 -22.99
C LYS A 221 24.72 -6.48 -22.42
N GLY A 222 25.34 -6.97 -21.35
CA GLY A 222 26.54 -6.38 -20.75
C GLY A 222 26.31 -5.09 -19.97
N VAL A 223 25.07 -4.83 -19.54
CA VAL A 223 24.75 -3.67 -18.69
C VAL A 223 25.24 -3.94 -17.27
N ASP A 224 26.08 -3.07 -16.73
CA ASP A 224 26.48 -3.11 -15.32
C ASP A 224 25.51 -2.29 -14.48
N PHE A 225 24.79 -2.96 -13.58
CA PHE A 225 23.74 -2.36 -12.75
C PHE A 225 23.69 -2.99 -11.36
N ARG A 226 23.06 -2.27 -10.44
CA ARG A 226 22.56 -2.82 -9.17
C ARG A 226 21.10 -2.43 -8.99
N TRP A 227 20.31 -3.33 -8.45
CA TRP A 227 18.87 -3.14 -8.27
C TRP A 227 18.49 -3.29 -6.79
N LEU A 228 18.19 -2.16 -6.15
CA LEU A 228 17.74 -2.11 -4.77
C LEU A 228 16.28 -2.55 -4.68
N LEU A 229 15.99 -3.55 -3.86
CA LEU A 229 14.64 -4.02 -3.56
C LEU A 229 14.32 -3.68 -2.11
N VAL A 230 13.42 -2.71 -1.90
CA VAL A 230 12.98 -2.23 -0.59
C VAL A 230 11.60 -2.81 -0.28
N GLY A 231 11.54 -3.75 0.66
CA GLY A 231 10.29 -4.38 1.08
C GLY A 231 10.47 -5.78 1.66
N LYS A 232 9.38 -6.34 2.17
CA LYS A 232 9.38 -7.68 2.76
C LYS A 232 9.34 -8.75 1.68
N VAL A 233 10.15 -9.79 1.83
CA VAL A 233 10.03 -11.02 1.04
C VAL A 233 8.77 -11.77 1.45
N ILE A 234 7.87 -11.98 0.50
CA ILE A 234 6.63 -12.76 0.68
C ILE A 234 6.74 -14.11 -0.03
N GLU A 235 7.32 -14.14 -1.23
CA GLU A 235 7.48 -15.34 -2.05
C GLU A 235 8.97 -15.73 -2.12
N ASN A 236 9.39 -16.68 -1.28
CA ASN A 236 10.79 -17.09 -1.18
C ASN A 236 11.32 -17.81 -2.43
N ASP A 237 10.46 -18.38 -3.25
CA ASP A 237 10.84 -19.01 -4.51
C ASP A 237 11.42 -18.00 -5.52
N LEU A 238 11.04 -16.73 -5.45
CA LEU A 238 11.66 -15.66 -6.24
C LEU A 238 13.12 -15.42 -5.85
N ILE A 239 13.42 -15.50 -4.55
CA ILE A 239 14.81 -15.41 -4.07
C ILE A 239 15.63 -16.60 -4.55
N ASN A 240 15.05 -17.80 -4.49
CA ASN A 240 15.70 -19.01 -5.00
C ASN A 240 15.96 -18.91 -6.51
N ARG A 241 15.00 -18.33 -7.27
CA ARG A 241 15.17 -18.10 -8.71
C ARG A 241 16.29 -17.11 -9.01
N ILE A 242 16.42 -16.01 -8.25
CA ILE A 242 17.53 -15.06 -8.38
C ILE A 242 18.87 -15.77 -8.23
N LYS A 243 19.02 -16.65 -7.22
CA LYS A 243 20.25 -17.44 -7.00
C LYS A 243 20.49 -18.44 -8.12
N GLN A 244 19.48 -19.21 -8.53
CA GLN A 244 19.58 -20.19 -9.62
C GLN A 244 20.01 -19.55 -10.95
N GLU A 245 19.59 -18.30 -11.20
CA GLU A 245 19.93 -17.52 -12.39
C GLU A 245 21.27 -16.76 -12.23
N SER A 246 21.97 -16.92 -11.09
CA SER A 246 23.23 -16.22 -10.76
C SER A 246 23.07 -14.69 -10.87
N LEU A 247 22.02 -14.17 -10.27
CA LEU A 247 21.68 -12.73 -10.27
C LEU A 247 21.87 -12.08 -8.89
N ASP A 248 22.43 -12.80 -7.90
CA ASP A 248 22.54 -12.33 -6.51
C ASP A 248 23.37 -11.07 -6.38
N GLU A 249 24.40 -10.89 -7.21
CA GLU A 249 25.25 -9.69 -7.20
C GLU A 249 24.54 -8.44 -7.75
N TYR A 250 23.48 -8.64 -8.56
CA TYR A 250 22.71 -7.56 -9.16
C TYR A 250 21.56 -7.08 -8.27
N PHE A 251 20.96 -7.96 -7.45
CA PHE A 251 19.85 -7.63 -6.58
C PHE A 251 20.28 -7.43 -5.13
N ILE A 252 19.97 -6.28 -4.58
CA ILE A 252 20.26 -5.94 -3.18
C ILE A 252 18.97 -5.84 -2.40
N PHE A 253 18.75 -6.82 -1.52
CA PHE A 253 17.57 -6.88 -0.67
C PHE A 253 17.78 -6.04 0.58
N LEU A 254 17.11 -4.90 0.66
CA LEU A 254 17.21 -4.00 1.81
C LEU A 254 16.25 -4.35 2.94
N GLY A 255 15.26 -5.25 2.68
CA GLY A 255 14.20 -5.53 3.64
C GLY A 255 13.25 -4.35 3.81
N ILE A 256 12.48 -4.36 4.90
CA ILE A 256 11.59 -3.23 5.23
C ILE A 256 12.45 -2.08 5.76
N ARG A 257 12.26 -0.89 5.18
CA ARG A 257 12.89 0.36 5.64
C ARG A 257 11.79 1.33 6.07
N PRO A 258 11.83 1.85 7.31
CA PRO A 258 10.87 2.89 7.76
C PRO A 258 10.97 4.16 6.92
N ASN A 259 12.19 4.53 6.55
CA ASN A 259 12.48 5.62 5.61
C ASN A 259 13.09 5.06 4.33
N PRO A 260 12.32 4.86 3.24
CA PRO A 260 12.85 4.37 1.98
C PRO A 260 13.37 5.48 1.05
N TYR A 261 13.09 6.74 1.36
CA TYR A 261 13.31 7.88 0.47
C TYR A 261 14.78 8.13 0.11
N PRO A 262 15.78 7.95 1.00
CA PRO A 262 17.18 8.10 0.63
C PRO A 262 17.62 7.12 -0.47
N TYR A 263 17.06 5.90 -0.47
CA TYR A 263 17.35 4.89 -1.51
C TYR A 263 16.72 5.27 -2.84
N ILE A 264 15.50 5.84 -2.81
CA ILE A 264 14.88 6.40 -4.04
C ILE A 264 15.74 7.55 -4.54
N LYS A 265 16.14 8.49 -3.66
CA LYS A 265 16.95 9.65 -4.02
C LYS A 265 18.29 9.26 -4.62
N ALA A 266 18.95 8.22 -4.10
CA ALA A 266 20.25 7.75 -4.58
C ALA A 266 20.18 7.04 -5.94
N ALA A 267 19.07 6.42 -6.30
CA ALA A 267 18.93 5.65 -7.54
C ALA A 267 18.88 6.54 -8.78
N ASP A 268 19.35 6.01 -9.92
CA ASP A 268 19.24 6.64 -11.23
C ASP A 268 17.83 6.52 -11.81
N LEU A 269 17.21 5.34 -11.66
CA LEU A 269 15.87 5.03 -12.16
C LEU A 269 15.02 4.37 -11.06
N TYR A 270 13.77 4.78 -10.98
CA TYR A 270 12.75 4.10 -10.20
C TYR A 270 11.96 3.13 -11.09
N VAL A 271 11.91 1.85 -10.73
CA VAL A 271 11.27 0.81 -11.53
C VAL A 271 10.10 0.20 -10.76
N HIS A 272 8.90 0.26 -11.34
CA HIS A 272 7.65 -0.21 -10.72
C HIS A 272 6.93 -1.25 -11.59
N PRO A 273 7.34 -2.53 -11.54
CA PRO A 273 6.87 -3.57 -12.46
C PRO A 273 5.57 -4.25 -12.02
N SER A 274 4.72 -3.59 -11.26
CA SER A 274 3.50 -4.15 -10.67
C SER A 274 2.50 -4.66 -11.73
N ARG A 275 1.77 -5.74 -11.40
CA ARG A 275 0.66 -6.24 -12.24
C ARG A 275 -0.63 -5.47 -12.04
N PHE A 276 -0.86 -4.97 -10.84
CA PHE A 276 -1.98 -4.06 -10.56
C PHE A 276 -1.74 -3.26 -9.27
N GLU A 277 -2.27 -2.06 -9.26
CA GLU A 277 -2.31 -1.13 -8.13
C GLU A 277 -3.69 -0.46 -8.08
N GLY A 278 -4.06 0.11 -6.93
CA GLY A 278 -5.14 1.09 -6.86
C GLY A 278 -4.62 2.48 -7.28
N LYS A 279 -3.90 3.12 -6.35
CA LYS A 279 -3.00 4.26 -6.62
C LYS A 279 -1.76 4.01 -5.76
N SER A 280 -0.61 3.88 -6.40
CA SER A 280 0.62 3.54 -5.69
C SER A 280 1.22 4.76 -5.01
N ILE A 281 1.24 4.77 -3.67
CA ILE A 281 1.94 5.80 -2.88
C ILE A 281 3.43 5.84 -3.24
N ALA A 282 4.05 4.66 -3.43
CA ALA A 282 5.46 4.57 -3.79
C ALA A 282 5.80 5.25 -5.14
N LEU A 283 4.83 5.34 -6.04
CA LEU A 283 4.97 6.12 -7.27
C LEU A 283 4.84 7.63 -7.02
N ASP A 284 3.95 8.06 -6.11
CA ASP A 284 3.88 9.47 -5.71
C ASP A 284 5.18 9.89 -4.98
N GLU A 285 5.74 9.03 -4.14
CA GLU A 285 7.06 9.23 -3.50
C GLU A 285 8.19 9.40 -4.52
N ALA A 286 8.23 8.56 -5.55
CA ALA A 286 9.21 8.66 -6.63
C ALA A 286 9.04 9.94 -7.47
N LYS A 287 7.78 10.37 -7.73
CA LYS A 287 7.48 11.64 -8.41
C LYS A 287 7.95 12.83 -7.59
N ILE A 288 7.65 12.86 -6.29
CA ILE A 288 8.07 13.93 -5.38
C ILE A 288 9.59 14.06 -5.35
N LEU A 289 10.31 12.94 -5.42
CA LEU A 289 11.77 12.91 -5.50
C LEU A 289 12.31 13.08 -6.94
N CYS A 290 11.43 13.44 -7.88
CA CYS A 290 11.75 13.72 -9.28
C CYS A 290 12.59 12.63 -9.97
N LYS A 291 12.33 11.35 -9.65
CA LYS A 291 13.04 10.24 -10.27
C LYS A 291 12.48 9.92 -11.65
N PRO A 292 13.33 9.64 -12.64
CA PRO A 292 12.89 9.02 -13.88
C PRO A 292 12.24 7.66 -13.57
N ILE A 293 10.98 7.48 -13.98
CA ILE A 293 10.15 6.34 -13.62
C ILE A 293 9.94 5.43 -14.82
N ILE A 294 10.09 4.12 -14.60
CA ILE A 294 9.61 3.07 -15.50
C ILE A 294 8.49 2.33 -14.77
N VAL A 295 7.36 2.17 -15.42
CA VAL A 295 6.18 1.54 -14.84
C VAL A 295 5.52 0.60 -15.86
N THR A 296 4.99 -0.52 -15.39
CA THR A 296 4.20 -1.43 -16.23
C THR A 296 2.79 -0.89 -16.46
N ASN A 297 2.17 -1.28 -17.58
CA ASN A 297 0.83 -0.85 -18.00
C ASN A 297 -0.29 -1.58 -17.22
N PHE A 298 -0.40 -1.35 -15.90
CA PHE A 298 -1.51 -1.84 -15.08
C PHE A 298 -2.75 -0.92 -15.21
N SER A 299 -3.93 -1.40 -14.80
CA SER A 299 -5.23 -0.79 -15.10
C SER A 299 -5.39 0.69 -14.69
N THR A 300 -4.74 1.11 -13.60
CA THR A 300 -4.83 2.50 -13.07
C THR A 300 -3.60 3.36 -13.40
N VAL A 301 -2.68 2.88 -14.25
CA VAL A 301 -1.42 3.60 -14.52
C VAL A 301 -1.66 4.99 -15.11
N HIS A 302 -2.67 5.11 -15.97
CA HIS A 302 -3.02 6.35 -16.64
C HIS A 302 -3.71 7.38 -15.74
N ASP A 303 -4.12 7.01 -14.51
CA ASP A 303 -4.54 7.96 -13.48
C ASP A 303 -3.35 8.77 -12.92
N GLN A 304 -2.10 8.28 -13.11
CA GLN A 304 -0.89 8.87 -12.57
C GLN A 304 0.15 9.28 -13.61
N PHE A 305 0.16 8.62 -14.78
CA PHE A 305 1.21 8.78 -15.78
C PHE A 305 0.68 8.89 -17.20
N GLU A 306 1.40 9.68 -17.99
CA GLU A 306 1.32 9.74 -19.43
C GLU A 306 2.66 9.25 -20.02
N ASP A 307 2.59 8.24 -20.90
CA ASP A 307 3.78 7.62 -21.48
C ASP A 307 4.64 8.64 -22.23
N ARG A 308 5.97 8.57 -22.03
CA ARG A 308 6.98 9.43 -22.63
C ARG A 308 6.86 10.92 -22.28
N VAL A 309 5.96 11.30 -21.36
CA VAL A 309 5.78 12.66 -20.82
C VAL A 309 6.38 12.75 -19.43
N ASN A 310 5.95 11.86 -18.52
CA ASN A 310 6.39 11.88 -17.12
C ASN A 310 6.85 10.52 -16.58
N ALA A 311 6.72 9.46 -17.39
CA ALA A 311 7.26 8.12 -17.13
C ALA A 311 7.41 7.34 -18.45
N SER A 312 8.15 6.24 -18.42
CA SER A 312 8.12 5.21 -19.46
C SER A 312 7.14 4.13 -19.04
N ILE A 313 6.04 3.96 -19.77
CA ILE A 313 5.06 2.91 -19.56
C ILE A 313 5.39 1.73 -20.49
N CYS A 314 5.60 0.55 -19.92
CA CYS A 314 5.95 -0.65 -20.68
C CYS A 314 4.95 -1.79 -20.45
N GLU A 315 4.92 -2.76 -21.37
CA GLU A 315 4.12 -3.97 -21.23
C GLU A 315 4.51 -4.79 -20.00
N MET A 316 3.54 -5.53 -19.43
CA MET A 316 3.71 -6.34 -18.21
C MET A 316 4.50 -7.64 -18.47
N ASN A 317 5.77 -7.50 -18.88
CA ASN A 317 6.69 -8.62 -19.06
C ASN A 317 8.16 -8.17 -18.90
N GLY A 318 9.06 -9.14 -18.71
CA GLY A 318 10.47 -8.84 -18.43
C GLY A 318 11.24 -8.29 -19.64
N VAL A 319 10.83 -8.61 -20.87
CA VAL A 319 11.49 -8.12 -22.12
C VAL A 319 11.21 -6.62 -22.27
N ALA A 320 9.95 -6.23 -22.24
CA ALA A 320 9.55 -4.83 -22.35
C ALA A 320 10.14 -3.97 -21.20
N LEU A 321 10.19 -4.55 -19.99
CA LEU A 321 10.80 -3.89 -18.84
C LEU A 321 12.31 -3.67 -19.06
N ALA A 322 13.04 -4.66 -19.58
CA ALA A 322 14.47 -4.53 -19.88
C ALA A 322 14.72 -3.50 -20.97
N ASP A 323 13.94 -3.50 -22.03
CA ASP A 323 14.08 -2.54 -23.13
C ASP A 323 13.82 -1.10 -22.66
N ALA A 324 12.78 -0.89 -21.81
CA ALA A 324 12.51 0.41 -21.20
C ALA A 324 13.66 0.88 -20.29
N ILE A 325 14.26 -0.04 -19.50
CA ILE A 325 15.43 0.30 -18.66
C ILE A 325 16.63 0.70 -19.54
N ILE A 326 16.93 -0.05 -20.59
CA ILE A 326 18.05 0.24 -21.50
C ILE A 326 17.83 1.58 -22.21
N GLU A 327 16.64 1.80 -22.76
CA GLU A 327 16.32 3.07 -23.44
C GLU A 327 16.48 4.24 -22.48
N LEU A 328 15.86 4.17 -21.30
CA LEU A 328 15.88 5.30 -20.36
C LEU A 328 17.27 5.51 -19.75
N ALA A 329 18.05 4.45 -19.53
CA ALA A 329 19.44 4.55 -19.06
C ALA A 329 20.36 5.22 -20.11
N ALA A 330 20.16 4.94 -21.39
CA ALA A 330 20.96 5.49 -22.47
C ALA A 330 20.52 6.92 -22.89
N ASN A 331 19.23 7.25 -22.75
CA ASN A 331 18.67 8.52 -23.20
C ASN A 331 18.62 9.57 -22.08
N LYS A 332 19.69 10.37 -22.00
CA LYS A 332 19.83 11.43 -21.00
C LYS A 332 18.76 12.54 -21.17
N GLU A 333 18.46 12.90 -22.41
CA GLU A 333 17.48 13.95 -22.73
C GLU A 333 16.09 13.54 -22.24
N LEU A 334 15.69 12.29 -22.45
CA LEU A 334 14.40 11.76 -21.97
C LEU A 334 14.34 11.73 -20.45
N ARG A 335 15.43 11.30 -19.77
CA ARG A 335 15.48 11.38 -18.29
C ARG A 335 15.32 12.82 -17.79
N GLN A 336 16.02 13.76 -18.43
CA GLN A 336 15.95 15.17 -18.05
C GLN A 336 14.55 15.77 -18.30
N SER A 337 13.87 15.38 -19.37
CA SER A 337 12.49 15.84 -19.63
C SER A 337 11.52 15.33 -18.55
N TYR A 338 11.65 14.07 -18.10
CA TYR A 338 10.82 13.56 -16.99
C TYR A 338 11.11 14.31 -15.69
N VAL A 339 12.38 14.52 -15.34
CA VAL A 339 12.77 15.30 -14.16
C VAL A 339 12.22 16.72 -14.23
N ALA A 340 12.33 17.39 -15.36
CA ALA A 340 11.80 18.74 -15.55
C ALA A 340 10.28 18.80 -15.39
N TYR A 341 9.57 17.82 -15.99
CA TYR A 341 8.12 17.73 -15.85
C TYR A 341 7.70 17.52 -14.37
N LEU A 342 8.34 16.57 -13.68
CA LEU A 342 8.03 16.24 -12.29
C LEU A 342 8.31 17.40 -11.34
N ASN A 343 9.41 18.16 -11.57
CA ASN A 343 9.72 19.37 -10.81
C ASN A 343 8.68 20.49 -11.03
N ALA A 344 8.17 20.62 -12.25
CA ALA A 344 7.14 21.61 -12.58
C ALA A 344 5.74 21.23 -12.08
N ASN A 345 5.51 19.92 -11.83
CA ASN A 345 4.21 19.36 -11.45
C ASN A 345 4.34 18.54 -10.16
N ILE A 346 4.80 19.19 -9.09
CA ILE A 346 5.01 18.53 -7.80
C ILE A 346 3.68 17.97 -7.27
N VAL A 347 3.68 16.69 -6.93
CA VAL A 347 2.53 16.03 -6.29
C VAL A 347 2.44 16.52 -4.85
N ASP A 348 1.43 17.32 -4.56
CA ASP A 348 1.03 17.68 -3.20
C ASP A 348 -0.47 17.50 -3.06
N ASN A 349 -0.86 16.48 -2.32
CA ASN A 349 -2.25 16.19 -2.03
C ASN A 349 -2.54 16.19 -0.52
N SER A 350 -1.78 16.96 0.25
CA SER A 350 -1.96 17.11 1.70
C SER A 350 -3.34 17.68 2.04
N SER A 351 -3.93 18.49 1.16
CA SER A 351 -5.30 19.02 1.31
C SER A 351 -6.41 17.95 1.21
N GLU A 352 -6.11 16.74 0.76
CA GLU A 352 -7.11 15.66 0.73
C GLU A 352 -7.71 15.36 2.11
N VAL A 353 -6.95 15.61 3.19
CA VAL A 353 -7.44 15.46 4.56
C VAL A 353 -8.65 16.35 4.86
N GLU A 354 -8.76 17.50 4.21
CA GLU A 354 -9.88 18.43 4.40
C GLU A 354 -11.23 17.81 4.02
N LYS A 355 -11.23 16.83 3.12
CA LYS A 355 -12.44 16.07 2.78
C LYS A 355 -13.02 15.33 4.00
N LEU A 356 -12.18 14.85 4.91
CA LEU A 356 -12.65 14.17 6.12
C LEU A 356 -13.35 15.15 7.06
N TYR A 357 -12.90 16.40 7.12
CA TYR A 357 -13.49 17.43 7.99
C TYR A 357 -14.91 17.77 7.57
N THR A 358 -15.22 17.72 6.26
CA THR A 358 -16.60 17.95 5.77
C THR A 358 -17.62 16.92 6.26
N PHE A 359 -17.19 15.82 6.82
CA PHE A 359 -18.08 14.80 7.39
C PHE A 359 -18.30 14.98 8.91
N ILE A 360 -17.52 15.82 9.58
CA ILE A 360 -17.66 16.08 11.03
C ILE A 360 -18.64 17.22 11.26
N ASP A 361 -18.69 18.21 10.35
CA ASP A 361 -19.63 19.33 10.35
C ASP A 361 -21.05 18.86 9.92
#